data_b6c2359f05d50f25d5517204db151364
#
_entry.id   b6c2359f05d50f25d5517204db151364
#
_cell.length_a   1.000
_cell.length_b   1.000
_cell.length_c   1.000
_cell.angle_alpha   90.00
_cell.angle_beta   90.00
_cell.angle_gamma   90.00
#
_symmetry.space_group_name_H-M   'P 1'
#
loop_
_entity.id
_entity.type
_entity.pdbx_description
1 polymer ?
#
loop_
_entity_poly.entity_id
_entity_poly.type
_entity_poly.pdbx_seq_one_letter_code
_entity_poly.pdbx_strand_id
1 'polypeptide(L)'
;MKENINIIFYKLLLAGTVVVLFAGSIDRLLSDNSTFKIDRLIISGCNLIKEESIKNQFSFIKKKNIFSLNIDDIKSKIISNEFIASVNIVKVFPSTIILDLIEISPIGLLRVNNTNFLVDNNDNGFLCSSNISTAIHIPEIESNGSITEENIFSSNEYKALNHIFSTNQKLFNMIDYVSTNNDQIVVNTAKSKIIFDSPHYIKQIDHISKFLDYSNRYSKYKYIKFSHLDVIVKEKDVI
;
A
#
# COMPACT_ATOMS: atom_id res chain seq x y z
N MET A 1 -56.14 10.71 -42.74
CA MET A 1 -55.32 10.92 -41.48
C MET A 1 -54.61 9.63 -41.01
N LYS A 2 -55.23 8.43 -41.10
CA LYS A 2 -54.54 7.16 -40.72
C LYS A 2 -53.40 6.77 -41.66
N GLU A 3 -53.46 7.02 -42.97
CA GLU A 3 -52.39 6.69 -43.92
C GLU A 3 -51.10 7.46 -43.63
N ASN A 4 -51.18 8.73 -43.26
CA ASN A 4 -50.00 9.53 -42.96
C ASN A 4 -49.26 9.08 -41.68
N ILE A 5 -49.96 8.53 -40.70
CA ILE A 5 -49.42 7.99 -39.46
C ILE A 5 -48.60 6.73 -39.75
N ASN A 6 -49.08 5.85 -40.61
CA ASN A 6 -48.36 4.63 -41.00
C ASN A 6 -47.06 4.96 -41.75
N ILE A 7 -47.10 5.95 -42.65
CA ILE A 7 -45.89 6.38 -43.40
C ILE A 7 -44.86 6.98 -42.49
N ILE A 8 -45.24 7.78 -41.50
CA ILE A 8 -44.33 8.34 -40.49
C ILE A 8 -43.72 7.24 -39.63
N PHE A 9 -44.52 6.27 -39.21
CA PHE A 9 -44.08 5.12 -38.43
C PHE A 9 -43.03 4.30 -39.19
N TYR A 10 -43.26 3.99 -40.48
CA TYR A 10 -42.32 3.26 -41.34
C TYR A 10 -41.01 4.06 -41.55
N LYS A 11 -41.07 5.37 -41.71
CA LYS A 11 -39.86 6.22 -41.82
C LYS A 11 -39.06 6.23 -40.56
N LEU A 12 -39.69 6.29 -39.38
CA LEU A 12 -39.00 6.21 -38.09
C LEU A 12 -38.37 4.85 -37.86
N LEU A 13 -39.07 3.78 -38.24
CA LEU A 13 -38.56 2.42 -38.13
C LEU A 13 -37.36 2.20 -39.06
N LEU A 14 -37.45 2.69 -40.31
CA LEU A 14 -36.33 2.65 -41.26
C LEU A 14 -35.14 3.48 -40.77
N ALA A 15 -35.36 4.67 -40.26
CA ALA A 15 -34.28 5.50 -39.69
C ALA A 15 -33.63 4.82 -38.49
N GLY A 16 -34.42 4.20 -37.60
CA GLY A 16 -33.90 3.43 -36.47
C GLY A 16 -33.02 2.24 -36.89
N THR A 17 -33.48 1.46 -37.89
CA THR A 17 -32.69 0.33 -38.42
C THR A 17 -31.38 0.79 -39.08
N VAL A 18 -31.41 1.91 -39.83
CA VAL A 18 -30.18 2.48 -40.40
C VAL A 18 -29.22 2.91 -39.34
N VAL A 19 -29.67 3.56 -38.27
CA VAL A 19 -28.80 3.97 -37.13
C VAL A 19 -28.17 2.75 -36.45
N VAL A 20 -28.93 1.69 -36.20
CA VAL A 20 -28.45 0.48 -35.58
C VAL A 20 -27.38 -0.23 -36.46
N LEU A 21 -27.65 -0.33 -37.78
CA LEU A 21 -26.70 -0.93 -38.74
C LEU A 21 -25.41 -0.09 -38.85
N PHE A 22 -25.54 1.24 -38.82
CA PHE A 22 -24.38 2.13 -38.85
C PHE A 22 -23.53 2.04 -37.58
N ALA A 23 -24.19 2.01 -36.42
CA ALA A 23 -23.52 1.82 -35.14
C ALA A 23 -22.77 0.48 -35.08
N GLY A 24 -23.40 -0.62 -35.51
CA GLY A 24 -22.77 -1.94 -35.57
C GLY A 24 -21.59 -2.02 -36.58
N SER A 25 -21.64 -1.24 -37.65
CA SER A 25 -20.56 -1.16 -38.63
C SER A 25 -19.33 -0.38 -38.05
N ILE A 26 -19.58 0.70 -37.32
CA ILE A 26 -18.54 1.46 -36.64
C ILE A 26 -17.84 0.58 -35.60
N ASP A 27 -18.62 -0.15 -34.81
CA ASP A 27 -18.09 -1.03 -33.77
C ASP A 27 -17.15 -2.11 -34.34
N ARG A 28 -17.53 -2.72 -35.47
CA ARG A 28 -16.65 -3.66 -36.19
C ARG A 28 -15.39 -3.00 -36.74
N LEU A 29 -15.50 -1.84 -37.36
CA LEU A 29 -14.37 -1.11 -37.88
C LEU A 29 -13.35 -0.72 -36.79
N LEU A 30 -13.84 -0.34 -35.63
CA LEU A 30 -12.99 0.00 -34.49
C LEU A 30 -12.38 -1.26 -33.85
N SER A 31 -13.13 -2.34 -33.76
CA SER A 31 -12.69 -3.58 -33.11
C SER A 31 -11.62 -4.34 -33.92
N ASP A 32 -11.71 -4.34 -35.23
CA ASP A 32 -10.80 -5.12 -36.11
C ASP A 32 -9.54 -4.34 -36.52
N ASN A 33 -9.51 -3.03 -36.29
CA ASN A 33 -8.40 -2.20 -36.72
C ASN A 33 -7.17 -2.40 -35.83
N SER A 34 -6.04 -2.76 -36.47
CA SER A 34 -4.75 -2.97 -35.80
C SER A 34 -4.25 -1.72 -35.06
N THR A 35 -4.66 -0.54 -35.49
CA THR A 35 -4.30 0.73 -34.86
C THR A 35 -4.76 0.85 -33.42
N PHE A 36 -5.88 0.19 -33.08
CA PHE A 36 -6.46 0.21 -31.73
C PHE A 36 -6.04 -0.98 -30.87
N LYS A 37 -5.11 -1.81 -31.35
CA LYS A 37 -4.53 -2.87 -30.53
C LYS A 37 -3.49 -2.28 -29.59
N ILE A 38 -3.63 -2.63 -28.30
CA ILE A 38 -2.74 -2.16 -27.24
C ILE A 38 -1.33 -2.67 -27.51
N ASP A 39 -0.39 -1.76 -27.72
CA ASP A 39 1.04 -2.04 -27.91
C ASP A 39 1.88 -1.52 -26.74
N ARG A 40 1.43 -0.46 -26.05
CA ARG A 40 2.12 0.14 -24.91
C ARG A 40 1.34 0.00 -23.62
N LEU A 41 2.06 -0.44 -22.58
CA LEU A 41 1.61 -0.47 -21.20
C LEU A 41 2.61 0.34 -20.38
N ILE A 42 2.16 1.48 -19.85
CA ILE A 42 2.94 2.36 -18.99
C ILE A 42 2.48 2.12 -17.57
N ILE A 43 3.42 1.87 -16.67
CA ILE A 43 3.14 1.64 -15.25
C ILE A 43 3.91 2.68 -14.45
N SER A 44 3.24 3.29 -13.47
CA SER A 44 3.80 4.23 -12.51
C SER A 44 3.40 3.86 -11.09
N GLY A 45 4.09 4.42 -10.09
CA GLY A 45 3.79 4.21 -8.67
C GLY A 45 4.35 2.91 -8.08
N CYS A 46 5.26 2.20 -8.77
CA CYS A 46 5.91 1.00 -8.25
C CYS A 46 7.15 1.38 -7.42
N ASN A 47 7.10 1.14 -6.11
CA ASN A 47 8.22 1.30 -5.18
C ASN A 47 8.53 -0.03 -4.47
N LEU A 48 7.49 -0.75 -4.03
CA LEU A 48 7.57 -2.04 -3.34
C LEU A 48 7.57 -3.21 -4.33
N ILE A 49 6.78 -3.07 -5.39
CA ILE A 49 6.60 -4.10 -6.41
C ILE A 49 7.48 -3.77 -7.61
N LYS A 50 8.16 -4.77 -8.14
CA LYS A 50 8.91 -4.59 -9.38
C LYS A 50 7.96 -4.34 -10.55
N GLU A 51 8.14 -3.25 -11.27
CA GLU A 51 7.34 -2.89 -12.45
C GLU A 51 7.23 -4.02 -13.46
N GLU A 52 8.33 -4.79 -13.64
CA GLU A 52 8.37 -5.94 -14.53
C GLU A 52 7.41 -7.06 -14.11
N SER A 53 7.20 -7.25 -12.82
CA SER A 53 6.23 -8.22 -12.29
C SER A 53 4.82 -7.88 -12.76
N ILE A 54 4.44 -6.62 -12.63
CA ILE A 54 3.14 -6.11 -13.10
C ILE A 54 3.05 -6.20 -14.62
N LYS A 55 4.09 -5.80 -15.35
CA LYS A 55 4.11 -5.92 -16.82
C LYS A 55 3.89 -7.35 -17.30
N ASN A 56 4.52 -8.32 -16.64
CA ASN A 56 4.37 -9.73 -16.98
C ASN A 56 2.96 -10.25 -16.67
N GLN A 57 2.42 -9.89 -15.48
CA GLN A 57 1.07 -10.26 -15.07
C GLN A 57 0.01 -9.73 -16.05
N PHE A 58 0.21 -8.54 -16.60
CA PHE A 58 -0.73 -7.89 -17.53
C PHE A 58 -0.32 -7.97 -19.01
N SER A 59 0.66 -8.81 -19.33
CA SER A 59 1.07 -9.05 -20.74
C SER A 59 -0.10 -9.51 -21.63
N PHE A 60 -1.11 -10.16 -21.05
CA PHE A 60 -2.31 -10.65 -21.76
C PHE A 60 -3.19 -9.55 -22.35
N ILE A 61 -3.07 -8.28 -21.89
CA ILE A 61 -3.82 -7.16 -22.47
C ILE A 61 -3.17 -6.63 -23.76
N LYS A 62 -1.87 -6.88 -23.96
CA LYS A 62 -1.21 -6.50 -25.20
C LYS A 62 -1.87 -7.21 -26.38
N LYS A 63 -1.97 -6.52 -27.50
CA LYS A 63 -2.66 -6.96 -28.73
C LYS A 63 -4.19 -7.06 -28.63
N LYS A 64 -4.80 -6.87 -27.44
CA LYS A 64 -6.25 -6.69 -27.33
C LYS A 64 -6.66 -5.31 -27.83
N ASN A 65 -7.87 -5.20 -28.34
CA ASN A 65 -8.41 -3.91 -28.74
C ASN A 65 -8.72 -3.05 -27.51
N ILE A 66 -8.30 -1.77 -27.52
CA ILE A 66 -8.45 -0.84 -26.40
C ILE A 66 -9.93 -0.56 -26.06
N PHE A 67 -10.84 -0.65 -27.05
CA PHE A 67 -12.27 -0.43 -26.83
C PHE A 67 -12.92 -1.64 -26.14
N SER A 68 -12.49 -2.86 -26.47
CA SER A 68 -13.03 -4.09 -25.88
C SER A 68 -12.47 -4.40 -24.49
N LEU A 69 -11.52 -3.61 -24.00
CA LEU A 69 -10.89 -3.84 -22.72
C LEU A 69 -11.82 -3.45 -21.56
N ASN A 70 -12.17 -4.43 -20.73
CA ASN A 70 -12.90 -4.19 -19.49
C ASN A 70 -11.93 -3.68 -18.41
N ILE A 71 -12.13 -2.45 -17.98
CA ILE A 71 -11.27 -1.79 -16.97
C ILE A 71 -11.49 -2.40 -15.59
N ASP A 72 -12.74 -2.77 -15.25
CA ASP A 72 -13.05 -3.29 -13.92
C ASP A 72 -12.41 -4.67 -13.68
N ASP A 73 -12.33 -5.51 -14.72
CA ASP A 73 -11.63 -6.80 -14.66
C ASP A 73 -10.14 -6.62 -14.42
N ILE A 74 -9.54 -5.62 -15.06
CA ILE A 74 -8.11 -5.30 -14.85
C ILE A 74 -7.90 -4.77 -13.44
N LYS A 75 -8.73 -3.81 -13.03
CA LYS A 75 -8.68 -3.21 -11.71
C LYS A 75 -8.78 -4.27 -10.61
N SER A 76 -9.76 -5.17 -10.71
CA SER A 76 -9.94 -6.26 -9.76
C SER A 76 -8.72 -7.17 -9.66
N LYS A 77 -8.10 -7.50 -10.80
CA LYS A 77 -6.87 -8.30 -10.85
C LYS A 77 -5.65 -7.58 -10.27
N ILE A 78 -5.55 -6.27 -10.44
CA ILE A 78 -4.46 -5.47 -9.87
C ILE A 78 -4.62 -5.39 -8.35
N ILE A 79 -5.82 -5.08 -7.86
CA ILE A 79 -6.11 -4.93 -6.42
C ILE A 79 -6.05 -6.28 -5.68
N SER A 80 -6.13 -7.41 -6.37
CA SER A 80 -5.88 -8.71 -5.74
C SER A 80 -4.43 -8.91 -5.28
N ASN A 81 -3.52 -8.02 -5.66
CA ASN A 81 -2.17 -7.97 -5.10
C ASN A 81 -2.21 -7.20 -3.77
N GLU A 82 -1.84 -7.87 -2.69
CA GLU A 82 -1.89 -7.37 -1.31
C GLU A 82 -1.05 -6.11 -1.05
N PHE A 83 -0.12 -5.79 -1.93
CA PHE A 83 0.71 -4.57 -1.83
C PHE A 83 0.13 -3.38 -2.59
N ILE A 84 -1.03 -3.52 -3.24
CA ILE A 84 -1.65 -2.44 -4.01
C ILE A 84 -2.92 -1.96 -3.31
N ALA A 85 -2.88 -0.73 -2.80
CA ALA A 85 -4.03 -0.10 -2.18
C ALA A 85 -5.08 0.33 -3.21
N SER A 86 -4.63 0.89 -4.34
CA SER A 86 -5.52 1.29 -5.43
C SER A 86 -4.79 1.41 -6.76
N VAL A 87 -5.56 1.51 -7.85
CA VAL A 87 -5.03 1.75 -9.19
C VAL A 87 -5.96 2.69 -9.96
N ASN A 88 -5.35 3.64 -10.64
CA ASN A 88 -6.02 4.45 -11.66
C ASN A 88 -5.60 3.93 -13.04
N ILE A 89 -6.59 3.63 -13.89
CA ILE A 89 -6.37 3.05 -15.23
C ILE A 89 -6.87 4.03 -16.28
N VAL A 90 -5.97 4.47 -17.15
CA VAL A 90 -6.28 5.44 -18.20
C VAL A 90 -6.05 4.82 -19.57
N LYS A 91 -7.07 4.87 -20.43
CA LYS A 91 -6.95 4.54 -21.85
C LYS A 91 -6.47 5.77 -22.61
N VAL A 92 -5.29 5.69 -23.22
CA VAL A 92 -4.74 6.73 -24.08
C VAL A 92 -4.75 6.22 -25.51
N PHE A 93 -5.70 6.74 -26.28
CA PHE A 93 -5.86 6.35 -27.68
C PHE A 93 -4.65 6.72 -28.52
N PRO A 94 -4.30 5.94 -29.57
CA PRO A 94 -5.05 4.79 -30.04
C PRO A 94 -4.73 3.47 -29.32
N SER A 95 -3.56 3.29 -28.67
CA SER A 95 -3.02 1.95 -28.34
C SER A 95 -2.28 1.87 -26.99
N THR A 96 -2.43 2.86 -26.10
CA THR A 96 -1.69 2.92 -24.83
C THR A 96 -2.62 2.77 -23.63
N ILE A 97 -2.21 1.97 -22.66
CA ILE A 97 -2.83 1.89 -21.32
C ILE A 97 -1.82 2.42 -20.30
N ILE A 98 -2.28 3.29 -19.43
CA ILE A 98 -1.52 3.77 -18.27
C ILE A 98 -2.13 3.15 -17.01
N LEU A 99 -1.31 2.51 -16.21
CA LEU A 99 -1.62 2.00 -14.88
C LEU A 99 -0.86 2.85 -13.87
N ASP A 100 -1.58 3.66 -13.11
CA ASP A 100 -1.00 4.46 -12.03
C ASP A 100 -1.36 3.80 -10.70
N LEU A 101 -0.37 3.14 -10.09
CA LEU A 101 -0.52 2.31 -8.90
C LEU A 101 -0.29 3.14 -7.65
N ILE A 102 -1.11 2.91 -6.65
CA ILE A 102 -0.89 3.38 -5.28
C ILE A 102 -0.61 2.14 -4.44
N GLU A 103 0.63 1.97 -4.06
CA GLU A 103 1.05 0.89 -3.16
C GLU A 103 0.71 1.22 -1.71
N ILE A 104 0.51 0.18 -0.89
CA ILE A 104 0.43 0.35 0.56
C ILE A 104 1.79 0.84 1.09
N SER A 105 1.76 1.58 2.19
CA SER A 105 2.98 2.04 2.89
C SER A 105 2.95 1.52 4.32
N PRO A 106 3.28 0.24 4.53
CA PRO A 106 3.20 -0.35 5.85
C PRO A 106 4.27 0.25 6.77
N ILE A 107 3.86 0.58 7.99
CA ILE A 107 4.75 1.03 9.06
C ILE A 107 5.03 -0.07 10.08
N GLY A 108 4.23 -1.14 10.10
CA GLY A 108 4.40 -2.24 11.05
C GLY A 108 3.89 -3.57 10.51
N LEU A 109 4.48 -4.64 11.03
CA LEU A 109 4.10 -6.03 10.76
C LEU A 109 3.70 -6.69 12.07
N LEU A 110 2.47 -7.17 12.16
CA LEU A 110 2.00 -8.04 13.22
C LEU A 110 1.93 -9.48 12.71
N ARG A 111 2.49 -10.42 13.48
CA ARG A 111 2.37 -11.86 13.19
C ARG A 111 1.40 -12.51 14.18
N VAL A 112 0.28 -12.98 13.67
CA VAL A 112 -0.74 -13.68 14.45
C VAL A 112 -1.07 -15.02 13.77
N ASN A 113 -0.97 -16.12 14.49
CA ASN A 113 -1.39 -17.46 14.03
C ASN A 113 -0.86 -17.85 12.62
N ASN A 114 0.41 -17.61 12.33
CA ASN A 114 1.05 -17.80 11.02
C ASN A 114 0.53 -16.88 9.90
N THR A 115 -0.22 -15.86 10.22
CA THR A 115 -0.66 -14.84 9.28
C THR A 115 0.12 -13.56 9.51
N ASN A 116 0.55 -12.93 8.44
CA ASN A 116 1.17 -11.62 8.48
C ASN A 116 0.08 -10.55 8.28
N PHE A 117 0.02 -9.58 9.20
CA PHE A 117 -0.89 -8.46 9.13
C PHE A 117 -0.08 -7.17 9.09
N LEU A 118 -0.12 -6.49 7.96
CA LEU A 118 0.55 -5.21 7.75
C LEU A 118 -0.36 -4.07 8.22
N VAL A 119 0.23 -3.05 8.84
CA VAL A 119 -0.49 -1.85 9.27
C VAL A 119 0.19 -0.61 8.69
N ASP A 120 -0.61 0.35 8.23
CA ASP A 120 -0.14 1.65 7.78
C ASP A 120 -0.29 2.73 8.87
N ASN A 121 0.07 3.96 8.54
CA ASN A 121 -0.03 5.11 9.45
C ASN A 121 -1.42 5.77 9.48
N ASN A 122 -2.39 5.25 8.74
CA ASN A 122 -3.76 5.76 8.64
C ASN A 122 -4.79 4.77 9.23
N ASP A 123 -4.36 3.89 10.14
CA ASP A 123 -5.18 2.86 10.76
C ASP A 123 -5.81 1.87 9.77
N ASN A 124 -5.14 1.62 8.62
CA ASN A 124 -5.53 0.55 7.73
C ASN A 124 -4.68 -0.69 7.97
N GLY A 125 -5.32 -1.85 7.89
CA GLY A 125 -4.69 -3.15 8.05
C GLY A 125 -4.87 -4.02 6.80
N PHE A 126 -3.83 -4.79 6.46
CA PHE A 126 -3.79 -5.62 5.26
C PHE A 126 -3.28 -7.01 5.63
N LEU A 127 -4.10 -8.03 5.35
CA LEU A 127 -3.65 -9.42 5.46
C LEU A 127 -2.66 -9.72 4.34
N CYS A 128 -1.51 -10.25 4.70
CA CYS A 128 -0.47 -10.64 3.76
C CYS A 128 -0.22 -12.15 3.87
N SER A 129 -0.58 -12.87 2.81
CA SER A 129 -0.43 -14.33 2.75
C SER A 129 0.97 -14.76 2.32
N SER A 130 1.72 -13.86 1.68
CA SER A 130 3.07 -14.14 1.20
C SER A 130 4.13 -13.88 2.26
N ASN A 131 5.22 -14.62 2.19
CA ASN A 131 6.44 -14.24 2.91
C ASN A 131 6.85 -12.86 2.39
N ILE A 132 6.69 -11.84 3.25
CA ILE A 132 7.10 -10.47 2.94
C ILE A 132 8.57 -10.56 2.52
N SER A 133 8.81 -10.21 1.27
CA SER A 133 10.16 -10.21 0.72
C SER A 133 11.03 -9.27 1.57
N THR A 134 12.20 -9.72 1.93
CA THR A 134 13.23 -9.00 2.70
C THR A 134 13.71 -7.69 2.05
N ALA A 135 13.08 -7.26 0.97
CA ALA A 135 13.47 -6.04 0.25
C ALA A 135 13.10 -4.75 0.98
N ILE A 136 12.18 -4.82 1.97
CA ILE A 136 11.71 -3.65 2.72
C ILE A 136 11.86 -3.96 4.20
N HIS A 137 12.49 -3.04 4.92
CA HIS A 137 12.56 -3.11 6.36
C HIS A 137 11.24 -2.58 6.96
N ILE A 138 10.42 -3.49 7.48
CA ILE A 138 9.17 -3.17 8.18
C ILE A 138 9.36 -3.60 9.63
N PRO A 139 9.25 -2.68 10.61
CA PRO A 139 9.31 -3.02 12.02
C PRO A 139 8.24 -4.04 12.41
N GLU A 140 8.60 -5.02 13.22
CA GLU A 140 7.64 -5.99 13.75
C GLU A 140 6.96 -5.44 15.02
N ILE A 141 5.66 -5.63 15.13
CA ILE A 141 4.90 -5.38 16.36
C ILE A 141 4.80 -6.73 17.06
N GLU A 142 5.54 -6.86 18.15
CA GLU A 142 5.62 -8.10 18.91
C GLU A 142 4.42 -8.23 19.84
N SER A 143 3.57 -9.20 19.57
CA SER A 143 2.39 -9.50 20.38
C SER A 143 2.71 -10.57 21.42
N ASN A 144 2.58 -10.24 22.70
CA ASN A 144 2.62 -11.22 23.78
C ASN A 144 1.28 -12.00 23.89
N GLY A 145 0.56 -12.17 22.78
CA GLY A 145 -0.74 -12.82 22.72
C GLY A 145 -1.94 -11.93 23.02
N SER A 146 -1.71 -10.65 23.35
CA SER A 146 -2.77 -9.66 23.66
C SER A 146 -3.18 -8.81 22.46
N ILE A 147 -2.32 -8.69 21.45
CA ILE A 147 -2.60 -7.89 20.24
C ILE A 147 -3.11 -8.81 19.14
N THR A 148 -4.23 -8.43 18.56
CA THR A 148 -4.91 -9.10 17.45
C THR A 148 -5.13 -8.11 16.31
N GLU A 149 -5.58 -8.60 15.16
CA GLU A 149 -5.95 -7.75 14.02
C GLU A 149 -7.05 -6.74 14.38
N GLU A 150 -7.93 -7.06 15.33
CA GLU A 150 -9.06 -6.21 15.73
C GLU A 150 -8.64 -5.07 16.67
N ASN A 151 -7.62 -5.28 17.51
CA ASN A 151 -7.25 -4.32 18.55
C ASN A 151 -5.89 -3.64 18.34
N ILE A 152 -5.18 -3.97 17.26
CA ILE A 152 -3.82 -3.47 17.00
C ILE A 152 -3.73 -1.94 17.00
N PHE A 153 -4.69 -1.26 16.37
CA PHE A 153 -4.70 0.20 16.25
C PHE A 153 -4.92 0.92 17.60
N SER A 154 -5.48 0.23 18.58
CA SER A 154 -5.60 0.72 19.94
C SER A 154 -4.40 0.39 20.82
N SER A 155 -3.51 -0.49 20.37
CA SER A 155 -2.33 -0.92 21.13
C SER A 155 -1.32 0.21 21.31
N ASN A 156 -0.58 0.15 22.41
CA ASN A 156 0.48 1.14 22.68
C ASN A 156 1.67 0.98 21.72
N GLU A 157 1.95 -0.24 21.28
CA GLU A 157 3.01 -0.59 20.34
C GLU A 157 2.77 0.09 18.99
N TYR A 158 1.56 -0.06 18.43
CA TYR A 158 1.22 0.60 17.18
C TYR A 158 1.24 2.13 17.30
N LYS A 159 0.63 2.68 18.36
CA LYS A 159 0.61 4.12 18.60
C LYS A 159 2.01 4.71 18.74
N ALA A 160 2.91 4.01 19.45
CA ALA A 160 4.30 4.42 19.58
C ALA A 160 5.02 4.38 18.23
N LEU A 161 4.83 3.29 17.47
CA LEU A 161 5.44 3.13 16.16
C LEU A 161 4.93 4.18 15.16
N ASN A 162 3.63 4.44 15.14
CA ASN A 162 3.01 5.47 14.30
C ASN A 162 3.51 6.87 14.67
N HIS A 163 3.64 7.16 15.97
CA HIS A 163 4.19 8.44 16.41
C HIS A 163 5.66 8.60 16.02
N ILE A 164 6.48 7.55 16.18
CA ILE A 164 7.88 7.55 15.73
C ILE A 164 7.96 7.74 14.22
N PHE A 165 7.13 7.04 13.45
CA PHE A 165 7.06 7.19 12.00
C PHE A 165 6.80 8.64 11.58
N SER A 166 5.86 9.30 12.26
CA SER A 166 5.46 10.67 11.94
C SER A 166 6.47 11.74 12.38
N THR A 167 7.23 11.50 13.46
CA THR A 167 8.07 12.52 14.09
C THR A 167 9.56 12.29 13.92
N ASN A 168 9.99 11.03 13.71
CA ASN A 168 11.41 10.66 13.68
C ASN A 168 11.72 9.52 12.71
N GLN A 169 11.75 9.83 11.42
CA GLN A 169 12.10 8.86 10.37
C GLN A 169 13.46 8.18 10.58
N LYS A 170 14.43 8.89 11.17
CA LYS A 170 15.74 8.32 11.44
C LYS A 170 15.68 7.19 12.46
N LEU A 171 14.91 7.38 13.53
CA LEU A 171 14.66 6.34 14.51
C LEU A 171 13.85 5.21 13.89
N PHE A 172 12.78 5.55 13.17
CA PHE A 172 11.89 4.57 12.53
C PHE A 172 12.68 3.57 11.66
N ASN A 173 13.57 4.06 10.82
CA ASN A 173 14.39 3.22 9.93
C ASN A 173 15.39 2.30 10.66
N MET A 174 15.54 2.45 11.96
CA MET A 174 16.43 1.62 12.78
C MET A 174 15.67 0.58 13.62
N ILE A 175 14.35 0.63 13.67
CA ILE A 175 13.53 -0.24 14.52
C ILE A 175 13.42 -1.62 13.88
N ASP A 176 13.80 -2.64 14.63
CA ASP A 176 13.56 -4.03 14.25
C ASP A 176 12.17 -4.47 14.72
N TYR A 177 11.85 -4.21 15.99
CA TYR A 177 10.53 -4.50 16.54
C TYR A 177 10.17 -3.61 17.74
N VAL A 178 8.87 -3.51 18.01
CA VAL A 178 8.30 -2.80 19.15
C VAL A 178 7.48 -3.80 19.99
N SER A 179 7.69 -3.77 21.29
CA SER A 179 6.98 -4.63 22.25
C SER A 179 6.63 -3.88 23.53
N THR A 180 5.67 -4.39 24.29
CA THR A 180 5.36 -3.91 25.64
C THR A 180 5.82 -4.93 26.68
N ASN A 181 6.53 -4.48 27.70
CA ASN A 181 6.95 -5.28 28.84
C ASN A 181 6.74 -4.50 30.15
N ASN A 182 5.92 -5.05 31.06
CA ASN A 182 5.62 -4.41 32.37
C ASN A 182 5.24 -2.92 32.24
N ASP A 183 4.26 -2.61 31.43
CA ASP A 183 3.80 -1.24 31.12
C ASP A 183 4.87 -0.31 30.51
N GLN A 184 5.95 -0.86 30.01
CA GLN A 184 6.97 -0.11 29.29
C GLN A 184 6.97 -0.48 27.80
N ILE A 185 7.06 0.53 26.96
CA ILE A 185 7.22 0.30 25.51
C ILE A 185 8.71 0.15 25.24
N VAL A 186 9.06 -0.95 24.61
CA VAL A 186 10.45 -1.30 24.27
C VAL A 186 10.59 -1.26 22.76
N VAL A 187 11.37 -0.33 22.27
CA VAL A 187 11.75 -0.22 20.86
C VAL A 187 13.12 -0.85 20.69
N ASN A 188 13.16 -1.94 19.94
CA ASN A 188 14.40 -2.67 19.69
C ASN A 188 14.97 -2.27 18.33
N THR A 189 16.27 -2.04 18.31
CA THR A 189 17.06 -1.79 17.11
C THR A 189 18.22 -2.78 17.06
N ALA A 190 18.81 -3.00 15.91
CA ALA A 190 19.99 -3.85 15.75
C ALA A 190 21.15 -3.52 16.74
N LYS A 191 21.17 -2.31 17.30
CA LYS A 191 22.30 -1.84 18.12
C LYS A 191 21.96 -1.56 19.57
N SER A 192 20.71 -1.22 19.89
CA SER A 192 20.30 -0.76 21.22
C SER A 192 18.84 -1.05 21.48
N LYS A 193 18.46 -1.08 22.75
CA LYS A 193 17.08 -1.04 23.20
C LYS A 193 16.74 0.34 23.71
N ILE A 194 15.57 0.86 23.34
CA ILE A 194 15.05 2.12 23.83
C ILE A 194 13.76 1.81 24.59
N ILE A 195 13.69 2.23 25.84
CA ILE A 195 12.62 1.89 26.77
C ILE A 195 11.91 3.17 27.18
N PHE A 196 10.62 3.21 26.98
CA PHE A 196 9.75 4.31 27.36
C PHE A 196 8.75 3.86 28.44
N ASP A 197 8.49 4.73 29.40
CA ASP A 197 7.48 4.46 30.43
C ASP A 197 6.08 4.80 29.92
N SER A 198 5.15 3.85 30.00
CA SER A 198 3.73 4.12 29.85
C SER A 198 3.23 4.83 31.15
N PRO A 199 2.42 5.89 31.06
CA PRO A 199 1.68 6.43 29.91
C PRO A 199 2.39 7.60 29.19
N HIS A 200 3.63 7.94 29.51
CA HIS A 200 4.29 9.16 29.03
C HIS A 200 5.12 8.99 27.75
N TYR A 201 5.05 7.81 27.11
CA TYR A 201 5.91 7.44 25.99
C TYR A 201 5.86 8.42 24.80
N ILE A 202 4.74 9.03 24.49
CA ILE A 202 4.63 9.99 23.37
C ILE A 202 5.58 11.18 23.59
N LYS A 203 5.55 11.80 24.78
CA LYS A 203 6.46 12.91 25.09
C LYS A 203 7.91 12.47 25.14
N GLN A 204 8.17 11.25 25.60
CA GLN A 204 9.51 10.69 25.68
C GLN A 204 10.08 10.39 24.28
N ILE A 205 9.25 9.95 23.33
CA ILE A 205 9.62 9.79 21.93
C ILE A 205 10.03 11.14 21.31
N ASP A 206 9.33 12.22 21.60
CA ASP A 206 9.72 13.55 21.13
C ASP A 206 11.07 13.99 21.71
N HIS A 207 11.38 13.62 22.95
CA HIS A 207 12.66 13.92 23.58
C HIS A 207 13.82 13.10 23.03
N ILE A 208 13.58 11.83 22.60
CA ILE A 208 14.64 11.01 22.06
C ILE A 208 15.21 11.55 20.75
N SER A 209 14.40 12.23 19.95
CA SER A 209 14.86 12.87 18.71
C SER A 209 16.00 13.83 19.00
N LYS A 210 15.85 14.66 20.03
CA LYS A 210 16.89 15.57 20.48
C LYS A 210 18.14 14.83 21.02
N PHE A 211 17.92 13.76 21.79
CA PHE A 211 19.02 12.94 22.32
C PHE A 211 19.83 12.26 21.22
N LEU A 212 19.17 11.71 20.19
CA LEU A 212 19.83 11.06 19.06
C LEU A 212 20.61 12.03 18.17
N ASP A 213 20.14 13.28 18.06
CA ASP A 213 20.86 14.33 17.33
C ASP A 213 22.12 14.78 18.05
N TYR A 214 22.07 14.88 19.40
CA TYR A 214 23.23 15.21 20.21
C TYR A 214 24.23 14.05 20.37
N SER A 215 23.74 12.82 20.42
CA SER A 215 24.62 11.67 20.61
C SER A 215 24.79 10.89 19.29
N ASN A 216 25.80 11.24 18.51
CA ASN A 216 26.25 10.37 17.40
C ASN A 216 26.69 8.96 17.89
N ARG A 217 26.43 8.63 19.13
CA ARG A 217 27.00 7.48 19.87
C ARG A 217 25.97 6.57 20.49
N TYR A 218 24.68 6.68 20.09
CA TYR A 218 23.63 5.80 20.65
C TYR A 218 23.98 4.30 20.50
N SER A 219 24.73 3.94 19.47
CA SER A 219 25.24 2.56 19.26
C SER A 219 26.18 2.03 20.34
N LYS A 220 26.72 2.89 21.19
CA LYS A 220 27.54 2.50 22.35
C LYS A 220 26.69 1.99 23.51
N TYR A 221 25.44 2.35 23.56
CA TYR A 221 24.59 1.99 24.68
C TYR A 221 23.92 0.64 24.43
N LYS A 222 23.88 -0.20 25.47
CA LYS A 222 23.13 -1.44 25.50
C LYS A 222 21.64 -1.16 25.55
N TYR A 223 21.24 -0.17 26.37
CA TYR A 223 19.90 0.38 26.41
C TYR A 223 19.89 1.86 26.78
N ILE A 224 18.84 2.54 26.38
CA ILE A 224 18.49 3.90 26.74
C ILE A 224 17.07 3.85 27.33
N LYS A 225 16.93 4.17 28.61
CA LYS A 225 15.65 4.15 29.30
C LYS A 225 15.23 5.57 29.65
N PHE A 226 14.03 5.94 29.23
CA PHE A 226 13.36 7.16 29.63
C PHE A 226 12.50 6.86 30.86
N SER A 227 12.74 7.58 31.96
CA SER A 227 11.97 7.50 33.18
C SER A 227 11.56 8.90 33.59
N HIS A 228 10.29 9.21 33.50
CA HIS A 228 9.73 10.53 33.79
C HIS A 228 10.45 11.67 33.03
N LEU A 229 11.41 12.33 33.67
CA LEU A 229 12.21 13.41 33.08
C LEU A 229 13.69 13.02 32.87
N ASP A 230 14.07 11.83 33.31
CA ASP A 230 15.48 11.37 33.29
C ASP A 230 15.72 10.41 32.13
N VAL A 231 16.94 10.43 31.62
CA VAL A 231 17.43 9.47 30.63
C VAL A 231 18.52 8.64 31.27
N ILE A 232 18.26 7.37 31.45
CA ILE A 232 19.22 6.39 32.00
C ILE A 232 19.83 5.63 30.84
N VAL A 233 21.14 5.61 30.75
CA VAL A 233 21.87 4.87 29.72
C VAL A 233 22.75 3.81 30.37
N LYS A 234 22.87 2.65 29.72
CA LYS A 234 23.84 1.62 30.05
C LYS A 234 24.75 1.38 28.84
N GLU A 235 26.03 1.59 29.00
CA GLU A 235 27.00 1.29 27.95
C GLU A 235 27.13 -0.24 27.74
N LYS A 236 27.55 -0.61 26.54
CA LYS A 236 27.93 -1.99 26.23
C LYS A 236 29.25 -2.29 26.94
N ASP A 237 29.37 -3.49 27.47
CA ASP A 237 30.63 -3.98 27.96
C ASP A 237 31.65 -3.99 26.80
N VAL A 238 32.76 -3.30 26.96
CA VAL A 238 33.85 -3.32 25.98
C VAL A 238 34.53 -4.68 26.14
N ILE A 239 34.36 -5.54 25.15
CA ILE A 239 35.08 -6.82 25.05
C ILE A 239 36.42 -6.59 24.38
#